data_9717167dcfa00083f0997b04856ac032
#
_entry.id   9717167dcfa00083f0997b04856ac032
#
_cell.length_a   1.000
_cell.length_b   1.000
_cell.length_c   1.000
_cell.angle_alpha   90.00
_cell.angle_beta   90.00
_cell.angle_gamma   90.00
#
_symmetry.space_group_name_H-M   'P 1'
#
loop_
_entity.id
_entity.type
_entity.pdbx_description
1 polymer ?
#
loop_
_entity_poly.entity_id
_entity_poly.type
_entity_poly.pdbx_seq_one_letter_code
_entity_poly.pdbx_strand_id
1 'polypeptide(L)'
;MKTTFIFTLLFAALLPLPAQNITDLAVMNDRTADTFIGNGTQISSIDDSVFIHPDRIRYDRQCIQIEGKDIFLFSAAFHYFRVPQPLWPDRFRKLKEGGFNCVETYIPWNWHERKMPRSPQDESCLDMRELDDFLKMAEDFGLYVIVRPGPYICAEWSGGGFPQWIMQKKPAKTTFDTWLQSNDPEFMRWNEHWYRAVCRVVAPHQLTRKSKGHTGVIFFQVENEFNRIKWFPKEAKKDYLIQLTQIVRKYEIDVPVITCWTDEARNVEEGVLNGVVDMVNSYPRWEIEKNFGRLINQQLRTQPGKPLISGELQGGWMSEVGGKLSWEQDGLMPVQTQNITLYALQRGFCGINYYMKVASMTLEYYMASPSMWGHSNGAKDE
;
A
#
# COMPACT_ATOMS: atom_id res chain seq x y z
N MET A 1 -40.64 55.90 20.08
CA MET A 1 -39.81 55.10 21.00
C MET A 1 -38.79 54.34 20.14
N LYS A 2 -37.52 54.75 20.18
CA LYS A 2 -36.42 54.09 19.47
C LYS A 2 -35.67 53.23 20.48
N THR A 3 -35.72 51.94 20.29
CA THR A 3 -34.96 50.98 21.16
C THR A 3 -33.62 50.70 20.52
N THR A 4 -32.57 51.20 21.15
CA THR A 4 -31.17 51.00 20.73
C THR A 4 -30.70 49.70 21.34
N PHE A 5 -30.33 48.71 20.51
CA PHE A 5 -29.63 47.49 20.95
C PHE A 5 -28.15 47.76 20.98
N ILE A 6 -27.58 47.65 22.17
CA ILE A 6 -26.12 47.70 22.41
C ILE A 6 -25.60 46.29 22.27
N PHE A 7 -24.76 46.05 21.24
CA PHE A 7 -23.96 44.81 21.11
C PHE A 7 -22.69 44.99 21.94
N THR A 8 -22.59 44.26 23.01
CA THR A 8 -21.35 44.12 23.80
C THR A 8 -20.48 43.04 23.15
N LEU A 9 -19.41 43.44 22.47
CA LEU A 9 -18.35 42.53 21.99
C LEU A 9 -17.52 42.09 23.17
N LEU A 10 -17.62 40.83 23.57
CA LEU A 10 -16.67 40.17 24.45
C LEU A 10 -15.41 39.85 23.63
N PHE A 11 -14.36 40.62 23.82
CA PHE A 11 -12.99 40.25 23.43
C PHE A 11 -12.50 39.17 24.42
N ALA A 12 -12.56 37.91 24.05
CA ALA A 12 -11.80 36.86 24.74
C ALA A 12 -10.33 37.08 24.41
N ALA A 13 -9.57 37.55 25.40
CA ALA A 13 -8.11 37.62 25.30
C ALA A 13 -7.59 36.21 25.13
N LEU A 14 -7.04 35.90 23.95
CA LEU A 14 -6.22 34.72 23.69
C LEU A 14 -4.91 34.91 24.46
N LEU A 15 -4.85 34.37 25.68
CA LEU A 15 -3.58 34.19 26.36
C LEU A 15 -2.74 33.21 25.54
N PRO A 16 -1.47 33.52 25.21
CA PRO A 16 -0.63 32.54 24.57
C PRO A 16 -0.45 31.35 25.50
N LEU A 17 -0.87 30.18 25.07
CA LEU A 17 -0.51 28.94 25.72
C LEU A 17 1.01 28.86 25.78
N PRO A 18 1.61 28.55 26.95
CA PRO A 18 3.04 28.37 27.04
C PRO A 18 3.46 27.28 26.05
N ALA A 19 4.45 27.54 25.23
CA ALA A 19 5.05 26.57 24.37
C ALA A 19 5.50 25.37 25.22
N GLN A 20 4.80 24.25 25.13
CA GLN A 20 5.26 23.02 25.75
C GLN A 20 6.59 22.65 25.11
N ASN A 21 7.58 22.41 25.93
CA ASN A 21 8.90 22.02 25.47
C ASN A 21 8.81 20.72 24.66
N ILE A 22 9.50 20.66 23.54
CA ILE A 22 9.61 19.47 22.67
C ILE A 22 10.07 18.23 23.47
N THR A 23 10.85 18.44 24.55
CA THR A 23 11.22 17.42 25.53
C THR A 23 10.03 16.76 26.23
N ASP A 24 8.93 17.49 26.48
CA ASP A 24 7.74 16.92 27.12
C ASP A 24 6.95 16.01 26.18
N LEU A 25 6.98 16.29 24.88
CA LEU A 25 6.40 15.41 23.86
C LEU A 25 7.20 14.10 23.70
N ALA A 26 8.54 14.16 23.81
CA ALA A 26 9.39 12.96 23.81
C ALA A 26 9.16 12.09 25.05
N VAL A 27 8.98 12.72 26.22
CA VAL A 27 8.66 12.01 27.48
C VAL A 27 7.24 11.43 27.46
N MET A 28 6.27 12.08 26.81
CA MET A 28 4.94 11.52 26.62
C MET A 28 4.95 10.34 25.64
N ASN A 29 5.77 10.38 24.60
CA ASN A 29 5.94 9.24 23.68
C ASN A 29 6.57 8.04 24.38
N ASP A 30 7.54 8.25 25.25
CA ASP A 30 8.19 7.19 26.02
C ASP A 30 7.18 6.52 27.00
N ARG A 31 6.35 7.32 27.67
CA ARG A 31 5.32 6.80 28.59
C ARG A 31 4.13 6.16 27.88
N THR A 32 3.75 6.63 26.69
CA THR A 32 2.68 6.00 25.90
C THR A 32 3.13 4.72 25.23
N ALA A 33 4.39 4.60 24.85
CA ALA A 33 4.97 3.33 24.40
C ALA A 33 4.93 2.29 25.51
N ASP A 34 5.32 2.65 26.75
CA ASP A 34 5.30 1.77 27.91
C ASP A 34 3.89 1.38 28.38
N THR A 35 2.90 2.23 28.20
CA THR A 35 1.49 1.93 28.57
C THR A 35 0.74 1.12 27.54
N PHE A 36 1.16 1.14 26.28
CA PHE A 36 0.57 0.31 25.21
C PHE A 36 1.24 -1.05 25.03
N ILE A 37 2.48 -1.21 25.48
CA ILE A 37 3.18 -2.49 25.56
C ILE A 37 2.94 -3.02 26.96
N GLY A 38 1.86 -3.80 27.12
CA GLY A 38 1.51 -4.38 28.42
C GLY A 38 2.71 -5.08 29.06
N ASN A 39 2.98 -4.73 30.30
CA ASN A 39 3.86 -5.40 31.27
C ASN A 39 5.03 -6.19 30.69
N GLY A 40 6.14 -5.51 30.40
CA GLY A 40 7.46 -6.17 30.37
C GLY A 40 7.76 -7.09 29.20
N THR A 41 7.00 -7.03 28.12
CA THR A 41 7.38 -7.72 26.88
C THR A 41 8.52 -6.92 26.25
N GLN A 42 9.74 -7.49 26.26
CA GLN A 42 10.84 -6.93 25.46
C GLN A 42 10.33 -6.75 24.03
N ILE A 43 10.51 -5.54 23.48
CA ILE A 43 10.27 -5.28 22.07
C ILE A 43 11.20 -6.23 21.32
N SER A 44 10.67 -7.26 20.70
CA SER A 44 11.46 -8.18 19.89
C SER A 44 12.04 -7.39 18.72
N SER A 45 13.34 -7.15 18.74
CA SER A 45 14.04 -6.64 17.57
C SER A 45 13.98 -7.72 16.49
N ILE A 46 13.61 -7.33 15.28
CA ILE A 46 13.73 -8.24 14.15
C ILE A 46 15.21 -8.48 13.86
N ASP A 47 15.59 -9.74 13.58
CA ASP A 47 16.94 -10.09 13.25
C ASP A 47 17.34 -9.55 11.87
N ASP A 48 18.53 -8.97 11.76
CA ASP A 48 19.04 -8.43 10.49
C ASP A 48 19.15 -9.47 9.38
N SER A 49 19.23 -10.78 9.73
CA SER A 49 19.27 -11.88 8.76
C SER A 49 18.01 -11.99 7.87
N VAL A 50 16.91 -11.33 8.22
CA VAL A 50 15.73 -11.29 7.36
C VAL A 50 15.88 -10.33 6.17
N PHE A 51 16.88 -9.46 6.21
CA PHE A 51 17.17 -8.50 5.13
C PHE A 51 18.31 -9.00 4.26
N ILE A 52 18.19 -8.86 2.95
CA ILE A 52 19.28 -9.20 2.01
C ILE A 52 20.39 -8.14 2.07
N HIS A 53 20.00 -6.88 2.18
CA HIS A 53 20.91 -5.72 2.25
C HIS A 53 20.54 -4.81 3.44
N PRO A 54 20.83 -5.21 4.70
CA PRO A 54 20.47 -4.43 5.89
C PRO A 54 21.17 -3.06 5.95
N ASP A 55 22.33 -2.92 5.28
CA ASP A 55 23.06 -1.65 5.14
C ASP A 55 22.38 -0.66 4.18
N ARG A 56 21.47 -1.13 3.34
CA ARG A 56 20.75 -0.34 2.37
C ARG A 56 19.33 -0.06 2.82
N ILE A 57 18.59 -1.07 3.24
CA ILE A 57 17.22 -0.97 3.74
C ILE A 57 16.96 -2.03 4.79
N ARG A 58 16.43 -1.58 5.91
CA ARG A 58 15.93 -2.41 6.99
C ARG A 58 14.77 -1.71 7.68
N TYR A 59 14.12 -2.39 8.57
CA TYR A 59 13.10 -1.82 9.45
C TYR A 59 13.16 -2.50 10.82
N ASP A 60 12.62 -1.82 11.81
CA ASP A 60 12.28 -2.37 13.11
C ASP A 60 10.85 -1.96 13.50
N ARG A 61 10.49 -2.12 14.76
CA ARG A 61 9.17 -1.75 15.26
C ARG A 61 8.90 -0.23 15.16
N GLN A 62 9.93 0.59 15.20
CA GLN A 62 9.82 2.04 15.35
C GLN A 62 9.98 2.79 14.03
N CYS A 63 10.79 2.27 13.10
CA CYS A 63 11.12 2.99 11.88
C CYS A 63 11.48 2.10 10.70
N ILE A 64 11.52 2.73 9.54
CA ILE A 64 12.17 2.21 8.33
C ILE A 64 13.49 2.94 8.22
N GLN A 65 14.58 2.20 8.02
CA GLN A 65 15.92 2.75 7.87
C GLN A 65 16.42 2.55 6.44
N ILE A 66 16.84 3.65 5.84
CA ILE A 66 17.49 3.65 4.53
C ILE A 66 18.90 4.22 4.70
N GLU A 67 19.92 3.40 4.39
CA GLU A 67 21.33 3.77 4.51
C GLU A 67 21.67 4.29 5.91
N GLY A 68 21.11 3.65 6.94
CA GLY A 68 21.33 4.00 8.35
C GLY A 68 20.59 5.23 8.84
N LYS A 69 19.68 5.80 8.03
CA LYS A 69 18.84 6.95 8.43
C LYS A 69 17.39 6.51 8.61
N ASP A 70 16.78 6.95 9.68
CA ASP A 70 15.37 6.76 9.94
C ASP A 70 14.54 7.59 8.96
N ILE A 71 13.59 6.95 8.31
CA ILE A 71 12.74 7.57 7.29
C ILE A 71 11.28 7.37 7.68
N PHE A 72 10.53 8.47 7.70
CA PHE A 72 9.07 8.41 7.65
C PHE A 72 8.63 8.36 6.19
N LEU A 73 7.89 7.32 5.80
CA LEU A 73 7.35 7.22 4.45
C LEU A 73 6.05 8.01 4.33
N PHE A 74 6.13 9.12 3.61
CA PHE A 74 4.97 9.89 3.22
C PHE A 74 4.66 9.58 1.75
N SER A 75 3.77 8.61 1.53
CA SER A 75 3.52 7.97 0.24
C SER A 75 2.15 8.32 -0.31
N ALA A 76 2.06 8.33 -1.62
CA ALA A 76 0.84 8.58 -2.37
C ALA A 76 0.62 7.52 -3.44
N ALA A 77 -0.59 6.95 -3.51
CA ALA A 77 -0.96 6.07 -4.60
C ALA A 77 -1.09 6.85 -5.91
N PHE A 78 -0.30 6.44 -6.89
CA PHE A 78 -0.28 6.97 -8.25
C PHE A 78 -0.29 5.81 -9.25
N HIS A 79 -1.42 5.55 -9.85
CA HIS A 79 -1.60 4.47 -10.82
C HIS A 79 -1.28 4.95 -12.23
N TYR A 80 -0.08 4.65 -12.74
CA TYR A 80 0.37 5.08 -14.08
C TYR A 80 -0.59 4.67 -15.18
N PHE A 81 -1.18 3.50 -15.10
CA PHE A 81 -2.13 2.96 -16.08
C PHE A 81 -3.48 3.68 -16.14
N ARG A 82 -3.72 4.63 -15.23
CA ARG A 82 -4.93 5.48 -15.18
C ARG A 82 -4.69 6.92 -15.58
N VAL A 83 -3.44 7.33 -15.71
CA VAL A 83 -3.07 8.71 -15.99
C VAL A 83 -2.28 8.74 -17.30
N PRO A 84 -2.70 9.51 -18.31
CA PRO A 84 -1.93 9.64 -19.55
C PRO A 84 -0.48 10.03 -19.28
N GLN A 85 0.48 9.32 -19.90
CA GLN A 85 1.91 9.50 -19.67
C GLN A 85 2.39 10.97 -19.79
N PRO A 86 1.90 11.81 -20.71
CA PRO A 86 2.32 13.22 -20.78
C PRO A 86 1.97 14.05 -19.54
N LEU A 87 1.05 13.58 -18.68
CA LEU A 87 0.67 14.25 -17.45
C LEU A 87 1.50 13.81 -16.24
N TRP A 88 2.29 12.73 -16.34
CA TRP A 88 3.07 12.22 -15.22
C TRP A 88 4.04 13.26 -14.64
N PRO A 89 4.82 14.02 -15.43
CA PRO A 89 5.74 14.99 -14.87
C PRO A 89 5.06 16.03 -13.97
N ASP A 90 3.87 16.50 -14.36
CA ASP A 90 3.09 17.43 -13.54
C ASP A 90 2.62 16.78 -12.22
N ARG A 91 2.19 15.53 -12.27
CA ARG A 91 1.75 14.78 -11.09
C ARG A 91 2.90 14.52 -10.11
N PHE A 92 4.06 14.06 -10.62
CA PHE A 92 5.25 13.86 -9.81
C PHE A 92 5.75 15.16 -9.16
N ARG A 93 5.75 16.26 -9.92
CA ARG A 93 6.10 17.58 -9.39
C ARG A 93 5.18 17.98 -8.24
N LYS A 94 3.88 17.85 -8.42
CA LYS A 94 2.87 18.16 -7.37
C LYS A 94 3.03 17.28 -6.13
N LEU A 95 3.35 16.01 -6.28
CA LEU A 95 3.64 15.13 -5.15
C LEU A 95 4.86 15.64 -4.38
N LYS A 96 5.95 16.00 -5.07
CA LYS A 96 7.14 16.58 -4.41
C LYS A 96 6.82 17.89 -3.71
N GLU A 97 6.09 18.79 -4.34
CA GLU A 97 5.66 20.06 -3.75
C GLU A 97 4.75 19.85 -2.53
N GLY A 98 3.95 18.79 -2.53
CA GLY A 98 3.15 18.35 -1.40
C GLY A 98 3.92 17.66 -0.27
N GLY A 99 5.25 17.56 -0.38
CA GLY A 99 6.13 16.96 0.65
C GLY A 99 6.20 15.43 0.61
N PHE A 100 5.62 14.77 -0.38
CA PHE A 100 5.73 13.33 -0.53
C PHE A 100 7.17 12.91 -0.87
N ASN A 101 7.65 11.85 -0.22
CA ASN A 101 8.94 11.25 -0.49
C ASN A 101 8.85 9.85 -1.10
N CYS A 102 7.64 9.33 -1.23
CA CYS A 102 7.37 8.02 -1.77
C CYS A 102 6.13 8.04 -2.68
N VAL A 103 6.12 7.19 -3.69
CA VAL A 103 4.96 6.90 -4.52
C VAL A 103 4.67 5.41 -4.48
N GLU A 104 3.41 5.05 -4.46
CA GLU A 104 2.95 3.67 -4.59
C GLU A 104 2.24 3.48 -5.92
N THR A 105 2.44 2.32 -6.55
CA THR A 105 1.65 1.93 -7.71
C THR A 105 1.33 0.45 -7.72
N TYR A 106 0.09 0.14 -8.08
CA TYR A 106 -0.27 -1.19 -8.53
C TYR A 106 0.26 -1.45 -9.94
N ILE A 107 0.44 -2.73 -10.28
CA ILE A 107 0.87 -3.17 -11.62
C ILE A 107 -0.15 -4.21 -12.11
N PRO A 108 -1.14 -3.82 -12.94
CA PRO A 108 -2.18 -4.74 -13.39
C PRO A 108 -1.64 -5.69 -14.46
N TRP A 109 -1.77 -6.99 -14.25
CA TRP A 109 -1.35 -7.98 -15.23
C TRP A 109 -2.06 -7.80 -16.59
N ASN A 110 -3.39 -7.57 -16.57
CA ASN A 110 -4.19 -7.38 -17.79
C ASN A 110 -3.87 -6.09 -18.58
N TRP A 111 -3.20 -5.13 -17.95
CA TRP A 111 -2.70 -3.94 -18.66
C TRP A 111 -1.50 -4.27 -19.53
N HIS A 112 -0.62 -5.10 -19.02
CA HIS A 112 0.65 -5.46 -19.66
C HIS A 112 0.55 -6.68 -20.59
N GLU A 113 -0.43 -7.56 -20.38
CA GLU A 113 -0.61 -8.77 -21.16
C GLU A 113 -2.09 -8.99 -21.53
N ARG A 114 -2.52 -8.28 -22.56
CA ARG A 114 -3.92 -8.30 -23.02
C ARG A 114 -4.28 -9.55 -23.82
N LYS A 115 -3.29 -10.17 -24.47
CA LYS A 115 -3.45 -11.36 -25.30
C LYS A 115 -2.93 -12.59 -24.57
N MET A 116 -3.59 -13.72 -24.80
CA MET A 116 -3.16 -14.99 -24.24
C MET A 116 -1.84 -15.45 -24.86
N PRO A 117 -0.77 -15.64 -24.06
CA PRO A 117 0.48 -16.21 -24.55
C PRO A 117 0.30 -17.74 -24.84
N ARG A 118 1.17 -18.28 -25.67
CA ARG A 118 1.13 -19.71 -26.04
C ARG A 118 1.49 -20.63 -24.89
N SER A 119 2.34 -20.18 -23.99
CA SER A 119 2.78 -20.91 -22.78
C SER A 119 3.29 -19.95 -21.73
N PRO A 120 3.51 -20.39 -20.46
CA PRO A 120 4.13 -19.57 -19.42
C PRO A 120 5.57 -19.13 -19.73
N GLN A 121 6.21 -19.64 -20.78
CA GLN A 121 7.54 -19.21 -21.24
C GLN A 121 7.46 -18.17 -22.37
N ASP A 122 6.28 -18.00 -22.98
CA ASP A 122 6.06 -17.06 -24.08
C ASP A 122 5.74 -15.66 -23.55
N GLU A 123 6.71 -14.76 -23.64
CA GLU A 123 6.57 -13.37 -23.21
C GLU A 123 6.24 -12.40 -24.36
N SER A 124 5.96 -12.92 -25.56
CA SER A 124 5.71 -12.10 -26.75
C SER A 124 4.47 -11.19 -26.66
N CYS A 125 3.59 -11.46 -25.71
CA CYS A 125 2.37 -10.68 -25.45
C CYS A 125 2.54 -9.62 -24.34
N LEU A 126 3.67 -9.61 -23.64
CA LEU A 126 3.95 -8.68 -22.55
C LEU A 126 4.50 -7.35 -23.08
N ASP A 127 3.97 -6.26 -22.59
CA ASP A 127 4.52 -4.91 -22.79
C ASP A 127 4.71 -4.21 -21.43
N MET A 128 5.96 -4.16 -21.01
CA MET A 128 6.35 -3.62 -19.70
C MET A 128 6.97 -2.21 -19.78
N ARG A 129 7.02 -1.59 -20.96
CA ARG A 129 7.73 -0.31 -21.20
C ARG A 129 7.18 0.81 -20.32
N GLU A 130 5.87 0.89 -20.20
CA GLU A 130 5.22 1.94 -19.41
C GLU A 130 5.56 1.86 -17.91
N LEU A 131 5.72 0.64 -17.38
CA LEU A 131 6.20 0.45 -16.00
C LEU A 131 7.63 0.94 -15.85
N ASP A 132 8.52 0.59 -16.76
CA ASP A 132 9.92 1.01 -16.75
C ASP A 132 10.05 2.55 -16.81
N ASP A 133 9.29 3.20 -17.69
CA ASP A 133 9.24 4.66 -17.82
C ASP A 133 8.72 5.33 -16.54
N PHE A 134 7.71 4.74 -15.90
CA PHE A 134 7.16 5.26 -14.64
C PHE A 134 8.18 5.19 -13.49
N LEU A 135 8.87 4.05 -13.36
CA LEU A 135 9.90 3.86 -12.33
C LEU A 135 11.08 4.82 -12.52
N LYS A 136 11.55 4.99 -13.77
CA LYS A 136 12.58 5.98 -14.09
C LYS A 136 12.15 7.39 -13.70
N MET A 137 10.92 7.77 -14.05
CA MET A 137 10.43 9.10 -13.71
C MET A 137 10.32 9.31 -12.20
N ALA A 138 9.88 8.33 -11.44
CA ALA A 138 9.86 8.41 -9.98
C ALA A 138 11.27 8.63 -9.39
N GLU A 139 12.28 7.93 -9.93
CA GLU A 139 13.69 8.13 -9.56
C GLU A 139 14.18 9.53 -9.91
N ASP A 140 13.88 10.04 -11.11
CA ASP A 140 14.28 11.38 -11.57
C ASP A 140 13.70 12.49 -10.67
N PHE A 141 12.49 12.27 -10.13
CA PHE A 141 11.88 13.16 -9.15
C PHE A 141 12.36 12.91 -7.71
N GLY A 142 13.27 11.97 -7.49
CA GLY A 142 13.81 11.65 -6.15
C GLY A 142 12.74 11.11 -5.20
N LEU A 143 11.88 10.20 -5.70
CA LEU A 143 10.87 9.50 -4.92
C LEU A 143 11.26 8.04 -4.71
N TYR A 144 11.05 7.54 -3.49
CA TYR A 144 11.01 6.09 -3.26
C TYR A 144 9.76 5.50 -3.92
N VAL A 145 9.79 4.20 -4.18
CA VAL A 145 8.66 3.53 -4.83
C VAL A 145 8.26 2.26 -4.06
N ILE A 146 6.95 2.08 -3.88
CA ILE A 146 6.33 0.84 -3.46
C ILE A 146 5.63 0.24 -4.68
N VAL A 147 6.00 -0.98 -5.08
CA VAL A 147 5.37 -1.68 -6.21
C VAL A 147 4.46 -2.79 -5.73
N ARG A 148 3.26 -2.89 -6.31
CA ARG A 148 2.21 -3.82 -5.90
C ARG A 148 1.65 -4.59 -7.11
N PRO A 149 2.37 -5.61 -7.60
CA PRO A 149 1.98 -6.36 -8.81
C PRO A 149 0.93 -7.45 -8.59
N GLY A 150 0.47 -7.65 -7.39
CA GLY A 150 -0.54 -8.64 -7.07
C GLY A 150 -0.01 -10.06 -6.86
N PRO A 151 -0.50 -11.06 -7.58
CA PRO A 151 -1.18 -11.08 -8.89
C PRO A 151 -2.62 -10.54 -8.89
N TYR A 152 -3.33 -10.61 -7.79
CA TYR A 152 -4.57 -9.89 -7.58
C TYR A 152 -4.26 -8.52 -6.97
N ILE A 153 -4.81 -7.45 -7.55
CA ILE A 153 -4.57 -6.09 -7.09
C ILE A 153 -5.81 -5.39 -6.55
N CYS A 154 -7.02 -5.93 -6.78
CA CYS A 154 -8.28 -5.21 -6.55
C CYS A 154 -8.30 -3.87 -7.31
N ALA A 155 -7.93 -2.81 -6.65
CA ALA A 155 -7.67 -1.46 -7.19
C ALA A 155 -8.85 -0.89 -7.99
N GLU A 156 -10.08 -1.34 -7.76
CA GLU A 156 -11.26 -1.00 -8.57
C GLU A 156 -10.96 -1.16 -10.07
N TRP A 157 -10.25 -2.23 -10.41
CA TRP A 157 -9.77 -2.54 -11.76
C TRP A 157 -10.35 -3.86 -12.26
N SER A 158 -10.68 -3.93 -13.53
CA SER A 158 -11.34 -5.09 -14.16
C SER A 158 -10.61 -6.39 -13.84
N GLY A 159 -11.37 -7.39 -13.38
CA GLY A 159 -10.82 -8.70 -13.02
C GLY A 159 -9.84 -8.69 -11.85
N GLY A 160 -9.77 -7.58 -11.07
CA GLY A 160 -8.78 -7.43 -10.01
C GLY A 160 -7.33 -7.48 -10.54
N GLY A 161 -7.13 -7.08 -11.78
CA GLY A 161 -5.84 -7.08 -12.47
C GLY A 161 -5.55 -8.33 -13.31
N PHE A 162 -6.28 -9.41 -13.13
CA PHE A 162 -6.07 -10.61 -13.93
C PHE A 162 -6.46 -10.43 -15.40
N PRO A 163 -5.66 -10.93 -16.36
CA PRO A 163 -6.06 -10.97 -17.75
C PRO A 163 -7.30 -11.86 -17.96
N GLN A 164 -8.20 -11.44 -18.83
CA GLN A 164 -9.42 -12.21 -19.12
C GLN A 164 -9.11 -13.63 -19.62
N TRP A 165 -8.01 -13.80 -20.36
CA TRP A 165 -7.62 -15.11 -20.90
C TRP A 165 -7.22 -16.13 -19.83
N ILE A 166 -6.71 -15.70 -18.65
CA ILE A 166 -6.34 -16.64 -17.58
C ILE A 166 -7.58 -17.34 -17.03
N MET A 167 -8.71 -16.66 -17.03
CA MET A 167 -9.98 -17.23 -16.60
C MET A 167 -10.42 -18.39 -17.47
N GLN A 168 -10.02 -18.39 -18.74
CA GLN A 168 -10.33 -19.49 -19.69
C GLN A 168 -9.49 -20.74 -19.42
N LYS A 169 -8.38 -20.61 -18.71
CA LYS A 169 -7.49 -21.72 -18.35
C LYS A 169 -7.93 -22.46 -17.08
N LYS A 170 -8.94 -21.95 -16.40
CA LYS A 170 -9.48 -22.56 -15.19
C LYS A 170 -9.87 -24.01 -15.44
N PRO A 171 -9.44 -24.97 -14.60
CA PRO A 171 -9.88 -26.36 -14.70
C PRO A 171 -11.40 -26.48 -14.66
N ALA A 172 -11.97 -27.37 -15.49
CA ALA A 172 -13.42 -27.48 -15.69
C ALA A 172 -14.23 -27.73 -14.40
N LYS A 173 -13.62 -28.38 -13.41
CA LYS A 173 -14.24 -28.71 -12.13
C LYS A 173 -14.04 -27.67 -11.03
N THR A 174 -13.34 -26.56 -11.31
CA THR A 174 -13.10 -25.51 -10.32
C THR A 174 -13.98 -24.31 -10.61
N THR A 175 -14.31 -23.55 -9.56
CA THR A 175 -14.90 -22.23 -9.71
C THR A 175 -13.79 -21.23 -9.96
N PHE A 176 -14.13 -20.06 -10.52
CA PHE A 176 -13.20 -18.97 -10.71
C PHE A 176 -12.50 -18.58 -9.41
N ASP A 177 -13.27 -18.45 -8.34
CA ASP A 177 -12.78 -18.04 -7.03
C ASP A 177 -11.87 -19.07 -6.36
N THR A 178 -12.00 -20.35 -6.67
CA THR A 178 -11.22 -21.41 -6.02
C THR A 178 -9.93 -21.78 -6.77
N TRP A 179 -9.73 -21.29 -7.97
CA TRP A 179 -8.52 -21.53 -8.75
C TRP A 179 -7.55 -20.36 -8.73
N LEU A 180 -8.05 -19.14 -8.97
CA LEU A 180 -7.24 -17.94 -8.84
C LEU A 180 -6.84 -17.71 -7.38
N GLN A 181 -5.65 -17.19 -7.18
CA GLN A 181 -5.07 -16.95 -5.85
C GLN A 181 -4.95 -18.23 -5.00
N SER A 182 -4.60 -19.34 -5.65
CA SER A 182 -4.39 -20.63 -5.00
C SER A 182 -2.97 -21.17 -5.27
N ASN A 183 -2.60 -22.22 -4.53
CA ASN A 183 -1.37 -22.96 -4.77
C ASN A 183 -1.51 -24.06 -5.84
N ASP A 184 -2.54 -24.00 -6.69
CA ASP A 184 -2.69 -24.88 -7.84
C ASP A 184 -1.44 -24.80 -8.73
N PRO A 185 -0.83 -25.95 -9.11
CA PRO A 185 0.45 -25.94 -9.84
C PRO A 185 0.37 -25.25 -11.21
N GLU A 186 -0.77 -25.28 -11.89
CA GLU A 186 -0.91 -24.58 -13.15
C GLU A 186 -1.07 -23.08 -12.94
N PHE A 187 -1.87 -22.67 -11.96
CA PHE A 187 -2.00 -21.27 -11.61
C PHE A 187 -0.65 -20.69 -11.15
N MET A 188 0.13 -21.45 -10.36
CA MET A 188 1.46 -21.03 -9.92
C MET A 188 2.46 -20.87 -11.07
N ARG A 189 2.39 -21.71 -12.13
CA ARG A 189 3.22 -21.50 -13.35
C ARG A 189 2.89 -20.18 -14.05
N TRP A 190 1.61 -19.79 -14.08
CA TRP A 190 1.20 -18.50 -14.63
C TRP A 190 1.58 -17.33 -13.73
N ASN A 191 1.52 -17.48 -12.42
CA ASN A 191 2.05 -16.49 -11.48
C ASN A 191 3.56 -16.29 -11.65
N GLU A 192 4.31 -17.36 -11.84
CA GLU A 192 5.75 -17.27 -12.10
C GLU A 192 6.04 -16.57 -13.43
N HIS A 193 5.25 -16.81 -14.47
CA HIS A 193 5.33 -16.08 -15.72
C HIS A 193 5.17 -14.57 -15.49
N TRP A 194 4.11 -14.17 -14.79
CA TRP A 194 3.84 -12.77 -14.47
C TRP A 194 4.94 -12.13 -13.63
N TYR A 195 5.29 -12.77 -12.52
CA TYR A 195 6.33 -12.22 -11.64
C TYR A 195 7.70 -12.15 -12.30
N ARG A 196 8.07 -13.11 -13.15
CA ARG A 196 9.31 -13.05 -13.93
C ARG A 196 9.38 -11.79 -14.78
N ALA A 197 8.28 -11.44 -15.46
CA ALA A 197 8.22 -10.24 -16.29
C ALA A 197 8.31 -8.96 -15.44
N VAL A 198 7.53 -8.87 -14.35
CA VAL A 198 7.56 -7.72 -13.44
C VAL A 198 8.92 -7.57 -12.78
N CYS A 199 9.45 -8.64 -12.19
CA CYS A 199 10.73 -8.59 -11.48
C CYS A 199 11.89 -8.19 -12.40
N ARG A 200 11.90 -8.63 -13.64
CA ARG A 200 12.91 -8.21 -14.63
C ARG A 200 12.96 -6.71 -14.81
N VAL A 201 11.80 -6.05 -14.82
CA VAL A 201 11.73 -4.59 -14.90
C VAL A 201 12.06 -3.95 -13.56
N VAL A 202 11.52 -4.44 -12.46
CA VAL A 202 11.68 -3.84 -11.13
C VAL A 202 13.09 -4.01 -10.57
N ALA A 203 13.76 -5.13 -10.84
CA ALA A 203 15.06 -5.45 -10.24
C ALA A 203 16.12 -4.33 -10.42
N PRO A 204 16.34 -3.74 -11.60
CA PRO A 204 17.30 -2.65 -11.76
C PRO A 204 16.89 -1.34 -11.08
N HIS A 205 15.61 -1.19 -10.75
CA HIS A 205 15.05 0.00 -10.09
C HIS A 205 15.06 -0.08 -8.56
N GLN A 206 15.47 -1.21 -7.98
CA GLN A 206 15.53 -1.34 -6.52
C GLN A 206 16.56 -0.40 -5.92
N LEU A 207 16.25 0.15 -4.74
CA LEU A 207 17.18 0.96 -3.95
C LEU A 207 18.53 0.24 -3.75
N THR A 208 18.49 -1.08 -3.55
CA THR A 208 19.66 -1.92 -3.35
C THR A 208 20.58 -2.01 -4.56
N ARG A 209 20.11 -1.67 -5.74
CA ARG A 209 20.85 -1.65 -7.02
C ARG A 209 21.30 -0.24 -7.43
N LYS A 210 20.91 0.79 -6.69
CA LYS A 210 21.30 2.19 -6.97
C LYS A 210 22.53 2.57 -6.17
N SER A 211 23.21 3.63 -6.58
CA SER A 211 24.25 4.26 -5.76
C SER A 211 23.66 4.83 -4.47
N LYS A 212 24.47 4.90 -3.39
CA LYS A 212 24.02 5.50 -2.13
C LYS A 212 23.54 6.94 -2.34
N GLY A 213 22.50 7.32 -1.63
CA GLY A 213 21.87 8.62 -1.72
C GLY A 213 20.85 8.77 -2.88
N HIS A 214 20.67 7.75 -3.70
CA HIS A 214 19.62 7.74 -4.72
C HIS A 214 18.34 7.06 -4.20
N THR A 215 17.22 7.38 -4.82
CA THR A 215 15.94 6.72 -4.56
C THR A 215 15.72 5.54 -5.52
N GLY A 216 14.70 4.75 -5.26
CA GLY A 216 14.31 3.60 -6.05
C GLY A 216 13.21 2.81 -5.37
N VAL A 217 12.91 1.62 -5.87
CA VAL A 217 11.95 0.70 -5.26
C VAL A 217 12.47 0.25 -3.90
N ILE A 218 11.66 0.40 -2.86
CA ILE A 218 12.00 0.07 -1.47
C ILE A 218 11.17 -1.08 -0.90
N PHE A 219 9.97 -1.31 -1.45
CA PHE A 219 9.10 -2.43 -1.07
C PHE A 219 8.47 -3.06 -2.30
N PHE A 220 8.33 -4.39 -2.23
CA PHE A 220 7.63 -5.18 -3.24
C PHE A 220 6.49 -5.94 -2.57
N GLN A 221 5.25 -5.66 -2.95
CA GLN A 221 4.09 -6.35 -2.39
C GLN A 221 3.79 -7.65 -3.15
N VAL A 222 3.49 -8.71 -2.40
CA VAL A 222 2.87 -9.93 -2.92
C VAL A 222 1.43 -10.00 -2.43
N GLU A 223 0.51 -10.35 -3.32
CA GLU A 223 -0.92 -10.37 -3.08
C GLU A 223 -1.53 -9.03 -2.66
N ASN A 224 -2.84 -8.99 -2.54
CA ASN A 224 -3.58 -7.85 -2.03
C ASN A 224 -4.81 -8.31 -1.27
N GLU A 225 -4.95 -7.84 -0.02
CA GLU A 225 -6.11 -8.11 0.84
C GLU A 225 -6.50 -9.59 0.88
N PHE A 226 -5.51 -10.46 1.05
CA PHE A 226 -5.68 -11.90 0.90
C PHE A 226 -6.64 -12.52 1.91
N ASN A 227 -6.91 -11.84 3.03
CA ASN A 227 -7.91 -12.26 4.01
C ASN A 227 -9.34 -12.29 3.47
N ARG A 228 -9.64 -11.64 2.34
CA ARG A 228 -10.94 -11.77 1.69
C ARG A 228 -11.20 -13.19 1.17
N ILE A 229 -10.13 -13.96 0.91
CA ILE A 229 -10.24 -15.37 0.51
C ILE A 229 -10.61 -16.21 1.72
N LYS A 230 -11.83 -16.72 1.78
CA LYS A 230 -12.38 -17.47 2.92
C LYS A 230 -12.49 -18.97 2.69
N TRP A 231 -12.50 -19.42 1.45
CA TRP A 231 -12.75 -20.82 1.07
C TRP A 231 -11.49 -21.69 1.01
N PHE A 232 -10.31 -21.09 1.15
CA PHE A 232 -9.04 -21.82 1.14
C PHE A 232 -8.63 -22.23 2.55
N PRO A 233 -8.12 -23.47 2.75
CA PRO A 233 -7.48 -23.84 4.01
C PRO A 233 -6.32 -22.91 4.37
N LYS A 234 -6.16 -22.64 5.65
CA LYS A 234 -5.13 -21.68 6.13
C LYS A 234 -3.72 -22.12 5.71
N GLU A 235 -3.42 -23.40 5.78
CA GLU A 235 -2.14 -23.98 5.39
C GLU A 235 -1.86 -23.75 3.90
N ALA A 236 -2.84 -24.00 3.05
CA ALA A 236 -2.72 -23.77 1.60
C ALA A 236 -2.55 -22.31 1.25
N LYS A 237 -3.18 -21.39 2.01
CA LYS A 237 -2.95 -19.94 1.88
C LYS A 237 -1.53 -19.56 2.26
N LYS A 238 -1.01 -20.11 3.34
CA LYS A 238 0.37 -19.89 3.77
C LYS A 238 1.37 -20.40 2.74
N ASP A 239 1.16 -21.61 2.22
CA ASP A 239 2.01 -22.20 1.17
C ASP A 239 2.01 -21.35 -0.10
N TYR A 240 0.86 -20.84 -0.50
CA TYR A 240 0.75 -19.95 -1.64
C TYR A 240 1.59 -18.68 -1.46
N LEU A 241 1.50 -18.00 -0.31
CA LEU A 241 2.31 -16.82 -0.02
C LEU A 241 3.81 -17.12 0.06
N ILE A 242 4.19 -18.28 0.61
CA ILE A 242 5.58 -18.73 0.62
C ILE A 242 6.09 -18.87 -0.82
N GLN A 243 5.34 -19.55 -1.68
CA GLN A 243 5.71 -19.73 -3.08
C GLN A 243 5.84 -18.40 -3.83
N LEU A 244 4.89 -17.47 -3.66
CA LEU A 244 4.98 -16.14 -4.27
C LEU A 244 6.24 -15.39 -3.80
N THR A 245 6.53 -15.42 -2.50
CA THR A 245 7.72 -14.76 -1.93
C THR A 245 9.01 -15.40 -2.47
N GLN A 246 9.04 -16.73 -2.60
CA GLN A 246 10.18 -17.44 -3.19
C GLN A 246 10.37 -17.11 -4.67
N ILE A 247 9.28 -16.97 -5.44
CA ILE A 247 9.35 -16.60 -6.86
C ILE A 247 9.96 -15.21 -7.01
N VAL A 248 9.53 -14.21 -6.25
CA VAL A 248 10.09 -12.86 -6.37
C VAL A 248 11.57 -12.82 -5.96
N ARG A 249 11.96 -13.61 -4.95
CA ARG A 249 13.38 -13.76 -4.57
C ARG A 249 14.21 -14.46 -5.65
N LYS A 250 13.67 -15.49 -6.30
CA LYS A 250 14.28 -16.16 -7.46
C LYS A 250 14.59 -15.20 -8.60
N TYR A 251 13.74 -14.19 -8.78
CA TYR A 251 13.90 -13.17 -9.81
C TYR A 251 14.49 -11.85 -9.27
N GLU A 252 15.40 -11.99 -8.30
CA GLU A 252 16.32 -10.93 -7.84
C GLU A 252 15.64 -9.72 -7.19
N ILE A 253 14.49 -9.88 -6.55
CA ILE A 253 13.94 -8.84 -5.69
C ILE A 253 14.61 -8.93 -4.32
N ASP A 254 15.46 -7.92 -4.01
CA ASP A 254 16.30 -7.86 -2.81
C ASP A 254 15.67 -6.98 -1.71
N VAL A 255 14.83 -6.02 -2.07
CA VAL A 255 14.13 -5.17 -1.10
C VAL A 255 13.13 -5.96 -0.25
N PRO A 256 12.75 -5.48 0.94
CA PRO A 256 11.76 -6.17 1.76
C PRO A 256 10.45 -6.42 1.02
N VAL A 257 9.90 -7.63 1.24
CA VAL A 257 8.58 -8.01 0.74
C VAL A 257 7.52 -7.59 1.75
N ILE A 258 6.42 -7.07 1.23
CA ILE A 258 5.26 -6.65 2.02
C ILE A 258 4.00 -7.33 1.51
N THR A 259 2.94 -7.28 2.29
CA THR A 259 1.59 -7.63 1.92
C THR A 259 0.61 -6.70 2.64
N CYS A 260 -0.69 -6.85 2.45
CA CYS A 260 -1.68 -6.09 3.20
C CYS A 260 -2.89 -6.96 3.52
N TRP A 261 -3.43 -6.77 4.73
CA TRP A 261 -4.57 -7.50 5.25
C TRP A 261 -4.46 -9.02 5.02
N THR A 262 -3.34 -9.60 5.49
CA THR A 262 -2.97 -11.00 5.24
C THR A 262 -2.52 -11.67 6.54
N ASP A 263 -3.40 -12.45 7.16
CA ASP A 263 -3.14 -13.08 8.46
C ASP A 263 -1.99 -14.11 8.41
N GLU A 264 -1.76 -14.73 7.26
CA GLU A 264 -0.72 -15.73 7.05
C GLU A 264 0.71 -15.16 7.12
N ALA A 265 0.86 -13.85 6.95
CA ALA A 265 2.14 -13.13 7.12
C ALA A 265 2.37 -12.65 8.56
N ARG A 266 1.39 -12.86 9.46
CA ARG A 266 1.43 -12.45 10.87
C ARG A 266 1.79 -13.62 11.77
N ASN A 267 2.33 -13.33 12.97
CA ASN A 267 2.81 -14.35 13.92
C ASN A 267 3.78 -15.35 13.29
N VAL A 268 4.67 -14.86 12.44
CA VAL A 268 5.70 -15.66 11.78
C VAL A 268 7.05 -15.25 12.34
N GLU A 269 7.74 -16.20 12.95
CA GLU A 269 9.04 -16.01 13.61
C GLU A 269 10.19 -16.65 12.81
N GLU A 270 9.87 -17.52 11.85
CA GLU A 270 10.85 -18.25 11.06
C GLU A 270 10.44 -18.37 9.58
N GLY A 271 11.42 -18.69 8.74
CA GLY A 271 11.21 -18.94 7.31
C GLY A 271 11.00 -17.69 6.48
N VAL A 272 10.66 -17.88 5.23
CA VAL A 272 10.62 -16.82 4.20
C VAL A 272 9.62 -15.70 4.50
N LEU A 273 8.57 -15.97 5.28
CA LEU A 273 7.57 -14.96 5.65
C LEU A 273 7.95 -14.16 6.91
N ASN A 274 9.01 -14.51 7.62
CA ASN A 274 9.43 -13.79 8.83
C ASN A 274 9.72 -12.31 8.53
N GLY A 275 10.41 -12.03 7.42
CA GLY A 275 10.71 -10.67 6.98
C GLY A 275 9.59 -9.98 6.18
N VAL A 276 8.40 -10.57 6.06
CA VAL A 276 7.28 -9.96 5.32
C VAL A 276 6.45 -9.09 6.26
N VAL A 277 6.30 -7.81 5.95
CA VAL A 277 5.43 -6.88 6.70
C VAL A 277 4.03 -6.93 6.12
N ASP A 278 3.04 -7.22 6.96
CA ASP A 278 1.64 -7.06 6.60
C ASP A 278 1.17 -5.64 6.95
N MET A 279 0.85 -4.85 5.93
CA MET A 279 0.43 -3.46 6.06
C MET A 279 -1.07 -3.34 6.42
N VAL A 280 -1.45 -2.18 6.93
CA VAL A 280 -2.84 -1.86 7.25
C VAL A 280 -3.50 -1.13 6.08
N ASN A 281 -4.64 -1.65 5.61
CA ASN A 281 -5.58 -0.92 4.76
C ASN A 281 -6.74 -0.43 5.61
N SER A 282 -7.08 0.87 5.57
CA SER A 282 -8.13 1.41 6.42
C SER A 282 -8.85 2.62 5.83
N TYR A 283 -10.18 2.53 5.82
CA TYR A 283 -11.11 3.56 5.35
C TYR A 283 -12.19 3.80 6.41
N PRO A 284 -11.81 4.34 7.60
CA PRO A 284 -12.67 4.33 8.78
C PRO A 284 -13.78 5.39 8.77
N ARG A 285 -13.74 6.37 7.87
CA ARG A 285 -14.67 7.51 7.85
C ARG A 285 -14.71 8.22 9.22
N TRP A 286 -15.82 8.16 9.94
CA TRP A 286 -15.97 8.72 11.28
C TRP A 286 -15.56 7.78 12.41
N GLU A 287 -15.56 6.47 12.17
CA GLU A 287 -15.30 5.46 13.21
C GLU A 287 -13.81 5.11 13.35
N ILE A 288 -12.97 6.15 13.52
CA ILE A 288 -11.50 6.01 13.51
C ILE A 288 -11.05 5.04 14.60
N GLU A 289 -11.45 5.28 15.86
CA GLU A 289 -11.03 4.44 16.99
C GLU A 289 -11.54 3.00 16.84
N LYS A 290 -12.82 2.86 16.53
CA LYS A 290 -13.48 1.55 16.46
C LYS A 290 -12.93 0.69 15.32
N ASN A 291 -12.71 1.26 14.14
CA ASN A 291 -12.27 0.52 12.96
C ASN A 291 -10.76 0.51 12.81
N PHE A 292 -10.13 1.67 12.73
CA PHE A 292 -8.70 1.78 12.50
C PHE A 292 -7.91 1.40 13.76
N GLY A 293 -8.33 1.87 14.95
CA GLY A 293 -7.70 1.51 16.21
C GLY A 293 -7.68 0.01 16.46
N ARG A 294 -8.76 -0.70 16.12
CA ARG A 294 -8.82 -2.17 16.19
C ARG A 294 -7.78 -2.85 15.29
N LEU A 295 -7.62 -2.39 14.05
CA LEU A 295 -6.64 -2.93 13.12
C LEU A 295 -5.21 -2.69 13.61
N ILE A 296 -4.93 -1.48 14.11
CA ILE A 296 -3.64 -1.14 14.72
C ILE A 296 -3.32 -2.08 15.88
N ASN A 297 -4.24 -2.24 16.81
CA ASN A 297 -4.07 -3.13 17.97
C ASN A 297 -3.83 -4.59 17.54
N GLN A 298 -4.45 -5.03 16.45
CA GLN A 298 -4.19 -6.35 15.88
C GLN A 298 -2.76 -6.45 15.37
N GLN A 299 -2.29 -5.48 14.57
CA GLN A 299 -0.93 -5.45 14.04
C GLN A 299 0.12 -5.47 15.16
N LEU A 300 -0.05 -4.64 16.18
CA LEU A 300 0.85 -4.57 17.33
C LEU A 300 1.02 -5.91 18.05
N ARG A 301 -0.05 -6.69 18.15
CA ARG A 301 -0.01 -8.02 18.78
C ARG A 301 0.57 -9.10 17.89
N THR A 302 0.35 -9.02 16.58
CA THR A 302 0.68 -10.12 15.66
C THR A 302 1.96 -9.90 14.88
N GLN A 303 2.53 -8.68 14.94
CA GLN A 303 3.80 -8.31 14.32
C GLN A 303 4.62 -7.38 15.24
N PRO A 304 4.96 -7.80 16.46
CA PRO A 304 5.54 -6.91 17.48
C PRO A 304 6.91 -6.32 17.09
N GLY A 305 7.69 -7.02 16.26
CA GLY A 305 8.99 -6.54 15.76
C GLY A 305 8.95 -5.77 14.45
N LYS A 306 7.76 -5.59 13.85
CA LYS A 306 7.61 -4.98 12.52
C LYS A 306 6.99 -3.60 12.60
N PRO A 307 7.30 -2.71 11.63
CA PRO A 307 6.80 -1.34 11.63
C PRO A 307 5.29 -1.28 11.35
N LEU A 308 4.63 -0.26 11.87
CA LEU A 308 3.29 0.10 11.44
C LEU A 308 3.38 0.93 10.16
N ILE A 309 2.86 0.38 9.07
CA ILE A 309 2.78 1.04 7.77
C ILE A 309 1.35 0.90 7.26
N SER A 310 0.78 1.98 6.73
CA SER A 310 -0.46 1.91 5.99
C SER A 310 -0.17 1.64 4.52
N GLY A 311 -0.69 0.53 4.01
CA GLY A 311 -0.69 0.22 2.59
C GLY A 311 -1.74 1.03 1.83
N GLU A 312 -2.87 1.30 2.51
CA GLU A 312 -3.94 2.15 2.00
C GLU A 312 -4.60 2.88 3.16
N LEU A 313 -4.34 4.17 3.27
CA LEU A 313 -5.05 5.05 4.18
C LEU A 313 -6.03 5.91 3.40
N GLN A 314 -7.24 6.08 3.93
CA GLN A 314 -8.27 6.89 3.30
C GLN A 314 -7.75 8.28 2.91
N GLY A 315 -7.46 8.47 1.62
CA GLY A 315 -7.15 9.76 1.00
C GLY A 315 -8.37 10.36 0.27
N GLY A 316 -9.46 9.62 0.27
CA GLY A 316 -10.71 9.93 -0.41
C GLY A 316 -11.53 8.66 -0.58
N TRP A 317 -12.39 8.63 -1.56
CA TRP A 317 -13.17 7.47 -1.96
C TRP A 317 -13.50 7.55 -3.46
N MET A 318 -14.04 6.49 -3.99
CA MET A 318 -14.51 6.46 -5.37
C MET A 318 -15.90 7.07 -5.49
N SER A 319 -16.20 7.62 -6.65
CA SER A 319 -17.56 7.96 -7.07
C SER A 319 -18.15 6.76 -7.80
N GLU A 320 -19.33 6.33 -7.37
CA GLU A 320 -20.02 5.20 -8.00
C GLU A 320 -20.79 5.66 -9.24
N VAL A 321 -20.84 4.80 -10.26
CA VAL A 321 -21.65 5.08 -11.46
C VAL A 321 -23.13 5.13 -11.06
N GLY A 322 -23.78 6.27 -11.29
CA GLY A 322 -25.18 6.50 -10.88
C GLY A 322 -25.40 6.72 -9.38
N GLY A 323 -24.32 6.75 -8.59
CA GLY A 323 -24.32 7.02 -7.16
C GLY A 323 -23.84 8.44 -6.82
N LYS A 324 -23.57 8.64 -5.52
CA LYS A 324 -23.01 9.89 -5.01
C LYS A 324 -21.57 10.08 -5.46
N LEU A 325 -21.21 11.30 -5.78
CA LEU A 325 -19.81 11.69 -5.93
C LEU A 325 -19.10 11.53 -4.58
N SER A 326 -17.81 11.28 -4.63
CA SER A 326 -17.06 10.97 -3.40
C SER A 326 -17.13 12.09 -2.37
N TRP A 327 -17.12 13.36 -2.75
CA TRP A 327 -17.28 14.51 -1.86
C TRP A 327 -18.70 14.74 -1.32
N GLU A 328 -19.69 14.05 -1.89
CA GLU A 328 -21.07 14.03 -1.40
C GLU A 328 -21.34 12.92 -0.39
N GLN A 329 -20.35 12.04 -0.19
CA GLN A 329 -20.45 10.92 0.73
C GLN A 329 -19.99 11.34 2.13
N ASP A 330 -20.77 10.94 3.14
CA ASP A 330 -20.43 11.24 4.53
C ASP A 330 -19.13 10.52 4.97
N GLY A 331 -18.34 11.23 5.77
CA GLY A 331 -17.07 10.71 6.30
C GLY A 331 -15.89 10.76 5.34
N LEU A 332 -16.02 11.44 4.19
CA LEU A 332 -14.97 11.57 3.17
C LEU A 332 -14.46 13.01 2.98
N MET A 333 -14.79 13.88 3.92
CA MET A 333 -14.31 15.27 3.92
C MET A 333 -12.81 15.33 4.24
N PRO A 334 -12.08 16.39 3.83
CA PRO A 334 -10.66 16.55 4.15
C PRO A 334 -10.35 16.43 5.65
N VAL A 335 -11.26 16.86 6.52
CA VAL A 335 -11.10 16.74 7.97
C VAL A 335 -10.99 15.29 8.45
N GLN A 336 -11.67 14.34 7.82
CA GLN A 336 -11.52 12.92 8.18
C GLN A 336 -10.12 12.42 7.81
N THR A 337 -9.64 12.75 6.61
CA THR A 337 -8.27 12.38 6.20
C THR A 337 -7.24 12.98 7.17
N GLN A 338 -7.40 14.24 7.56
CA GLN A 338 -6.55 14.88 8.55
C GLN A 338 -6.59 14.15 9.90
N ASN A 339 -7.77 13.86 10.42
CA ASN A 339 -7.93 13.19 11.71
C ASN A 339 -7.37 11.76 11.69
N ILE A 340 -7.60 11.01 10.61
CA ILE A 340 -7.06 9.66 10.45
C ILE A 340 -5.53 9.70 10.41
N THR A 341 -4.96 10.69 9.71
CA THR A 341 -3.51 10.90 9.63
C THR A 341 -2.92 11.19 11.01
N LEU A 342 -3.49 12.14 11.73
CA LEU A 342 -3.04 12.48 13.09
C LEU A 342 -3.15 11.27 14.03
N TYR A 343 -4.24 10.51 13.94
CA TYR A 343 -4.41 9.30 14.71
C TYR A 343 -3.35 8.24 14.37
N ALA A 344 -3.04 8.04 13.09
CA ALA A 344 -1.99 7.12 12.67
C ALA A 344 -0.62 7.53 13.24
N LEU A 345 -0.26 8.81 13.15
CA LEU A 345 0.98 9.34 13.72
C LEU A 345 1.05 9.14 15.23
N GLN A 346 -0.03 9.45 15.96
CA GLN A 346 -0.13 9.24 17.40
C GLN A 346 0.03 7.76 17.80
N ARG A 347 -0.37 6.83 16.93
CA ARG A 347 -0.27 5.39 17.15
C ARG A 347 1.07 4.79 16.70
N GLY A 348 2.04 5.61 16.28
CA GLY A 348 3.40 5.20 15.94
C GLY A 348 3.55 4.61 14.54
N PHE A 349 2.75 5.05 13.57
CA PHE A 349 3.01 4.75 12.16
C PHE A 349 4.31 5.40 11.71
N CYS A 350 5.13 4.66 11.00
CA CYS A 350 6.35 5.16 10.35
C CYS A 350 6.23 5.26 8.82
N GLY A 351 5.05 4.89 8.28
CA GLY A 351 4.74 5.05 6.87
C GLY A 351 3.25 5.14 6.62
N ILE A 352 2.85 6.09 5.79
CA ILE A 352 1.47 6.30 5.36
C ILE A 352 1.44 6.38 3.85
N ASN A 353 0.59 5.55 3.23
CA ASN A 353 0.27 5.65 1.81
C ASN A 353 -1.19 6.06 1.64
N TYR A 354 -1.43 7.23 1.08
CA TYR A 354 -2.79 7.68 0.81
C TYR A 354 -3.36 7.04 -0.45
N TYR A 355 -4.46 6.36 -0.28
CA TYR A 355 -5.20 5.73 -1.36
C TYR A 355 -6.55 6.45 -1.60
N MET A 356 -6.78 7.09 -2.75
CA MET A 356 -5.79 7.46 -3.76
C MET A 356 -5.48 8.94 -3.62
N LYS A 357 -4.23 9.34 -3.88
CA LYS A 357 -3.85 10.77 -3.86
C LYS A 357 -3.85 11.37 -5.25
N VAL A 358 -3.34 10.66 -6.25
CA VAL A 358 -3.40 11.11 -7.63
C VAL A 358 -4.73 10.69 -8.23
N ALA A 359 -5.60 11.67 -8.41
CA ALA A 359 -6.91 11.47 -9.01
C ALA A 359 -6.80 10.99 -10.46
N SER A 360 -7.64 10.03 -10.80
CA SER A 360 -7.62 9.40 -12.11
C SER A 360 -8.97 8.79 -12.46
N MET A 361 -9.19 8.53 -13.73
CA MET A 361 -10.35 7.81 -14.22
C MET A 361 -9.96 6.39 -14.61
N THR A 362 -10.81 5.43 -14.26
CA THR A 362 -10.70 4.10 -14.84
C THR A 362 -11.25 4.13 -16.25
N LEU A 363 -10.46 3.72 -17.23
CA LEU A 363 -10.92 3.63 -18.61
C LEU A 363 -12.09 2.64 -18.71
N GLU A 364 -13.09 2.96 -19.51
CA GLU A 364 -14.35 2.19 -19.63
C GLU A 364 -14.13 0.68 -19.79
N TYR A 365 -13.19 0.29 -20.63
CA TYR A 365 -12.86 -1.14 -20.86
C TYR A 365 -12.31 -1.84 -19.60
N TYR A 366 -11.70 -1.11 -18.68
CA TYR A 366 -11.10 -1.66 -17.46
C TYR A 366 -11.91 -1.37 -16.21
N MET A 367 -13.11 -0.81 -16.35
CA MET A 367 -14.02 -0.66 -15.23
C MET A 367 -14.41 -2.04 -14.72
N ALA A 368 -14.41 -2.20 -13.41
CA ALA A 368 -15.03 -3.36 -12.79
C ALA A 368 -16.50 -3.42 -13.21
N SER A 369 -17.00 -4.64 -13.43
CA SER A 369 -18.40 -4.83 -13.82
C SER A 369 -19.35 -4.07 -12.91
N PRO A 370 -20.37 -3.38 -13.44
CA PRO A 370 -21.38 -2.68 -12.64
C PRO A 370 -22.05 -3.56 -11.58
N SER A 371 -22.10 -4.87 -11.81
CA SER A 371 -22.65 -5.84 -10.85
C SER A 371 -21.74 -6.11 -9.66
N MET A 372 -20.45 -5.80 -9.77
CA MET A 372 -19.49 -6.02 -8.70
C MET A 372 -19.02 -4.71 -8.04
N TRP A 373 -18.75 -3.66 -8.82
CA TRP A 373 -18.11 -2.44 -8.33
C TRP A 373 -18.32 -1.30 -9.33
N GLY A 374 -19.49 -0.80 -9.55
CA GLY A 374 -19.79 0.28 -10.50
C GLY A 374 -19.03 1.59 -10.26
N HIS A 375 -17.70 1.51 -10.18
CA HIS A 375 -16.87 2.61 -9.75
C HIS A 375 -16.15 3.27 -10.92
N SER A 376 -16.50 4.48 -11.22
CA SER A 376 -15.50 5.40 -11.74
C SER A 376 -14.69 5.89 -10.53
N ASN A 377 -13.39 5.72 -10.50
CA ASN A 377 -12.55 6.50 -9.62
C ASN A 377 -12.70 7.94 -10.08
N GLY A 378 -13.76 8.58 -9.63
CA GLY A 378 -13.99 9.95 -9.89
C GLY A 378 -12.74 10.72 -9.52
N ALA A 379 -12.25 11.51 -10.44
CA ALA A 379 -11.23 12.47 -10.17
C ALA A 379 -11.49 13.06 -8.80
N LYS A 380 -10.56 12.86 -7.89
CA LYS A 380 -10.55 13.63 -6.72
C LYS A 380 -9.48 14.60 -6.83
N ASP A 381 -10.04 15.71 -6.82
CA ASP A 381 -9.34 16.93 -6.60
C ASP A 381 -8.48 16.81 -5.39
N GLU A 382 -7.26 16.90 -5.57
CA GLU A 382 -6.25 17.77 -5.04
C GLU A 382 -6.25 17.99 -3.53
#